data_c9678f7fce438289f5ab13c40df1118c
#
_entry.id   c9678f7fce438289f5ab13c40df1118c
#
_cell.length_a   1.000
_cell.length_b   1.000
_cell.length_c   1.000
_cell.angle_alpha   90.00
_cell.angle_beta   90.00
_cell.angle_gamma   90.00
#
_symmetry.space_group_name_H-M   'P 1'
#
loop_
_entity.id
_entity.type
_entity.pdbx_description
1 polymer ?
#
loop_
_entity_poly.entity_id
_entity_poly.type
_entity_poly.pdbx_seq_one_letter_code
_entity_poly.pdbx_strand_id
1 'polypeptide(L)'
;MSTRLPADERRAQLERVAVPLFADAGYHGVSMEQLADAAGVSKPVLYQHFPSKRDLYLALVRDAVSEMEQRVRAALEGTTDNRARVEGATAAYFAFVDDPRFRLVFSAEPSDDDVHHEVSAAHHRVTEAVADLISEDAELDRASALFLAAALRGLATDGARWWSAHYDVSRDQAAGLAAQLAWRGLGSFGPRPE
;
A
#
# COMPACT_ATOMS: atom_id res chain seq x y z
N MET A 1 -10.03 21.14 -32.19
CA MET A 1 -8.89 21.84 -31.56
C MET A 1 -8.58 21.08 -30.26
N SER A 2 -7.48 20.34 -30.21
CA SER A 2 -7.08 19.60 -29.01
C SER A 2 -6.53 20.61 -27.99
N THR A 3 -7.26 20.87 -26.93
CA THR A 3 -6.80 21.75 -25.84
C THR A 3 -5.57 21.12 -25.19
N ARG A 4 -4.43 21.80 -25.26
CA ARG A 4 -3.19 21.34 -24.61
C ARG A 4 -3.40 21.31 -23.10
N LEU A 5 -3.47 20.11 -22.49
CA LEU A 5 -3.58 19.98 -21.06
C LEU A 5 -2.37 20.59 -20.33
N PRO A 6 -2.57 21.21 -19.17
CA PRO A 6 -1.48 21.59 -18.26
C PRO A 6 -0.55 20.39 -17.97
N ALA A 7 0.71 20.66 -17.62
CA ALA A 7 1.71 19.60 -17.41
C ALA A 7 1.30 18.61 -16.33
N ASP A 8 0.78 19.10 -15.20
CA ASP A 8 0.35 18.25 -14.08
C ASP A 8 -0.86 17.39 -14.44
N GLU A 9 -1.83 17.94 -15.16
CA GLU A 9 -3.00 17.20 -15.63
C GLU A 9 -2.61 16.11 -16.66
N ARG A 10 -1.63 16.44 -17.53
CA ARG A 10 -1.09 15.47 -18.48
C ARG A 10 -0.34 14.36 -17.77
N ARG A 11 0.46 14.69 -16.77
CA ARG A 11 1.15 13.71 -15.94
C ARG A 11 0.16 12.76 -15.26
N ALA A 12 -0.86 13.29 -14.59
CA ALA A 12 -1.92 12.50 -13.95
C ALA A 12 -2.72 11.64 -14.95
N GLN A 13 -2.93 12.13 -16.20
CA GLN A 13 -3.54 11.32 -17.25
C GLN A 13 -2.66 10.13 -17.61
N LEU A 14 -1.35 10.32 -17.79
CA LEU A 14 -0.40 9.28 -18.13
C LEU A 14 -0.35 8.21 -17.03
N GLU A 15 -0.30 8.63 -15.79
CA GLU A 15 -0.32 7.74 -14.61
C GLU A 15 -1.60 6.91 -14.56
N ARG A 16 -2.78 7.51 -14.72
CA ARG A 16 -4.06 6.78 -14.74
C ARG A 16 -4.16 5.73 -15.84
N VAL A 17 -3.60 6.02 -17.02
CA VAL A 17 -3.58 5.06 -18.15
C VAL A 17 -2.58 3.95 -17.92
N ALA A 18 -1.45 4.24 -17.27
CA ALA A 18 -0.38 3.27 -17.05
C ALA A 18 -0.73 2.23 -15.97
N VAL A 19 -1.50 2.61 -14.93
CA VAL A 19 -1.87 1.72 -13.82
C VAL A 19 -2.47 0.40 -14.30
N PRO A 20 -3.58 0.35 -15.08
CA PRO A 20 -4.18 -0.91 -15.50
C PRO A 20 -3.25 -1.72 -16.41
N LEU A 21 -2.47 -1.07 -17.26
CA LEU A 21 -1.53 -1.77 -18.16
C LEU A 21 -0.46 -2.52 -17.34
N PHE A 22 0.15 -1.86 -16.37
CA PHE A 22 1.13 -2.51 -15.50
C PHE A 22 0.49 -3.55 -14.57
N ALA A 23 -0.71 -3.31 -14.07
CA ALA A 23 -1.41 -4.25 -13.21
C ALA A 23 -1.75 -5.56 -13.92
N ASP A 24 -2.06 -5.49 -15.22
CA ASP A 24 -2.48 -6.66 -16.01
C ASP A 24 -1.29 -7.41 -16.64
N ALA A 25 -0.32 -6.68 -17.21
CA ALA A 25 0.78 -7.28 -17.96
C ALA A 25 2.12 -7.30 -17.21
N GLY A 26 2.17 -6.73 -15.99
CA GLY A 26 3.40 -6.59 -15.21
C GLY A 26 4.37 -5.57 -15.80
N TYR A 27 5.44 -5.26 -15.05
CA TYR A 27 6.44 -4.29 -15.48
C TYR A 27 7.07 -4.64 -16.84
N HIS A 28 7.46 -5.90 -17.04
CA HIS A 28 8.15 -6.34 -18.27
C HIS A 28 7.23 -6.43 -19.47
N GLY A 29 5.95 -6.71 -19.28
CA GLY A 29 4.96 -6.88 -20.34
C GLY A 29 4.51 -5.59 -21.01
N VAL A 30 4.89 -4.42 -20.49
CA VAL A 30 4.47 -3.10 -20.99
C VAL A 30 5.65 -2.34 -21.60
N SER A 31 5.45 -1.73 -22.77
CA SER A 31 6.42 -0.85 -23.43
C SER A 31 6.00 0.63 -23.35
N MET A 32 6.96 1.55 -23.48
CA MET A 32 6.69 3.00 -23.58
C MET A 32 5.84 3.35 -24.82
N GLU A 33 5.89 2.54 -25.86
CA GLU A 33 5.06 2.72 -27.05
C GLU A 33 3.59 2.42 -26.75
N GLN A 34 3.31 1.25 -26.16
CA GLN A 34 1.96 0.89 -25.73
C GLN A 34 1.35 1.91 -24.75
N LEU A 35 2.17 2.45 -23.84
CA LEU A 35 1.75 3.50 -22.90
C LEU A 35 1.38 4.80 -23.63
N ALA A 36 2.19 5.23 -24.61
CA ALA A 36 1.92 6.42 -25.40
C ALA A 36 0.64 6.27 -26.24
N ASP A 37 0.49 5.12 -26.90
CA ASP A 37 -0.69 4.80 -27.72
C ASP A 37 -1.97 4.76 -26.86
N ALA A 38 -1.93 4.08 -25.71
CA ALA A 38 -3.07 3.99 -24.80
C ALA A 38 -3.46 5.36 -24.21
N ALA A 39 -2.48 6.24 -23.98
CA ALA A 39 -2.72 7.60 -23.50
C ALA A 39 -3.12 8.59 -24.60
N GLY A 40 -3.07 8.17 -25.87
CA GLY A 40 -3.36 9.02 -27.03
C GLY A 40 -2.35 10.17 -27.20
N VAL A 41 -1.08 9.93 -26.84
CA VAL A 41 0.00 10.93 -26.95
C VAL A 41 1.14 10.40 -27.84
N SER A 42 1.98 11.32 -28.35
CA SER A 42 3.21 10.91 -29.01
C SER A 42 4.27 10.46 -28.01
N LYS A 43 5.18 9.55 -28.41
CA LYS A 43 6.33 9.12 -27.58
C LYS A 43 7.11 10.30 -26.98
N PRO A 44 7.48 11.36 -27.74
CA PRO A 44 8.16 12.53 -27.16
C PRO A 44 7.40 13.20 -26.02
N VAL A 45 6.07 13.26 -26.09
CA VAL A 45 5.25 13.84 -25.01
C VAL A 45 5.31 12.96 -23.76
N LEU A 46 5.23 11.63 -23.90
CA LEU A 46 5.39 10.72 -22.77
C LEU A 46 6.78 10.87 -22.12
N TYR A 47 7.85 10.90 -22.94
CA TYR A 47 9.23 11.05 -22.42
C TYR A 47 9.51 12.40 -21.78
N GLN A 48 8.77 13.47 -22.11
CA GLN A 48 8.85 14.76 -21.41
C GLN A 48 8.37 14.69 -19.96
N HIS A 49 7.43 13.79 -19.66
CA HIS A 49 6.88 13.61 -18.31
C HIS A 49 7.58 12.49 -17.52
N PHE A 50 7.99 11.44 -18.22
CA PHE A 50 8.64 10.27 -17.63
C PHE A 50 9.83 9.86 -18.51
N PRO A 51 11.07 10.17 -18.10
CA PRO A 51 12.27 9.89 -18.88
C PRO A 51 12.45 8.42 -19.23
N SER A 52 11.88 7.50 -18.43
CA SER A 52 11.93 6.06 -18.67
C SER A 52 10.66 5.36 -18.19
N LYS A 53 10.46 4.12 -18.61
CA LYS A 53 9.41 3.22 -18.10
C LYS A 53 9.55 3.01 -16.59
N ARG A 54 10.79 2.93 -16.11
CA ARG A 54 11.13 2.79 -14.70
C ARG A 54 10.68 4.00 -13.89
N ASP A 55 10.93 5.23 -14.37
CA ASP A 55 10.51 6.45 -13.68
C ASP A 55 8.99 6.54 -13.55
N LEU A 56 8.26 6.16 -14.60
CA LEU A 56 6.80 6.08 -14.56
C LEU A 56 6.33 5.03 -13.55
N TYR A 57 6.89 3.81 -13.62
CA TYR A 57 6.50 2.73 -12.71
C TYR A 57 6.78 3.07 -11.24
N LEU A 58 7.96 3.63 -10.94
CA LEU A 58 8.31 4.08 -9.59
C LEU A 58 7.41 5.21 -9.09
N ALA A 59 7.00 6.14 -9.95
CA ALA A 59 6.04 7.17 -9.59
C ALA A 59 4.70 6.57 -9.15
N LEU A 60 4.18 5.56 -9.89
CA LEU A 60 2.95 4.86 -9.54
C LEU A 60 3.07 4.07 -8.23
N VAL A 61 4.20 3.41 -8.00
CA VAL A 61 4.46 2.69 -6.75
C VAL A 61 4.52 3.65 -5.57
N ARG A 62 5.24 4.78 -5.70
CA ARG A 62 5.32 5.81 -4.65
C ARG A 62 3.96 6.39 -4.29
N ASP A 63 3.15 6.69 -5.29
CA ASP A 63 1.78 7.19 -5.08
C ASP A 63 0.92 6.15 -4.35
N ALA A 64 0.97 4.89 -4.79
CA ALA A 64 0.23 3.79 -4.19
C ALA A 64 0.60 3.55 -2.71
N VAL A 65 1.91 3.47 -2.41
CA VAL A 65 2.37 3.24 -1.03
C VAL A 65 2.12 4.45 -0.13
N SER A 66 2.21 5.68 -0.68
CA SER A 66 1.87 6.90 0.06
C SER A 66 0.39 6.94 0.44
N GLU A 67 -0.50 6.60 -0.48
CA GLU A 67 -1.93 6.56 -0.20
C GLU A 67 -2.27 5.47 0.82
N MET A 68 -1.68 4.29 0.71
CA MET A 68 -1.86 3.23 1.70
C MET A 68 -1.38 3.67 3.09
N GLU A 69 -0.19 4.27 3.18
CA GLU A 69 0.36 4.82 4.42
C GLU A 69 -0.58 5.86 5.04
N GLN A 70 -1.12 6.79 4.23
CA GLN A 70 -2.06 7.80 4.69
C GLN A 70 -3.36 7.19 5.23
N ARG A 71 -3.92 6.16 4.57
CA ARG A 71 -5.13 5.45 5.04
C ARG A 71 -4.90 4.75 6.38
N VAL A 72 -3.76 4.07 6.53
CA VAL A 72 -3.39 3.43 7.80
C VAL A 72 -3.21 4.48 8.89
N ARG A 73 -2.45 5.55 8.62
CA ARG A 73 -2.24 6.65 9.57
C ARG A 73 -3.55 7.31 10.00
N ALA A 74 -4.46 7.58 9.06
CA ALA A 74 -5.78 8.12 9.37
C ALA A 74 -6.59 7.20 10.30
N ALA A 75 -6.50 5.88 10.13
CA ALA A 75 -7.15 4.92 11.03
C ALA A 75 -6.53 4.93 12.44
N LEU A 76 -5.20 5.09 12.55
CA LEU A 76 -4.50 5.15 13.84
C LEU A 76 -4.77 6.44 14.61
N GLU A 77 -4.82 7.57 13.90
CA GLU A 77 -5.01 8.92 14.48
C GLU A 77 -6.49 9.26 14.71
N GLY A 78 -7.41 8.62 13.98
CA GLY A 78 -8.85 8.90 14.02
C GLY A 78 -9.58 8.48 15.30
N THR A 79 -8.92 7.73 16.20
CA THR A 79 -9.49 7.24 17.46
C THR A 79 -8.40 7.04 18.51
N THR A 80 -8.81 7.05 19.79
CA THR A 80 -7.95 6.65 20.91
C THR A 80 -8.23 5.22 21.38
N ASP A 81 -9.23 4.54 20.81
CA ASP A 81 -9.53 3.14 21.09
C ASP A 81 -8.59 2.24 20.26
N ASN A 82 -7.73 1.51 20.95
CA ASN A 82 -6.74 0.64 20.32
C ASN A 82 -7.33 -0.50 19.52
N ARG A 83 -8.49 -1.01 19.92
CA ARG A 83 -9.22 -2.00 19.15
C ARG A 83 -9.69 -1.41 17.81
N ALA A 84 -10.29 -0.23 17.84
CA ALA A 84 -10.72 0.48 16.65
C ALA A 84 -9.54 0.83 15.73
N ARG A 85 -8.36 1.19 16.31
CA ARG A 85 -7.10 1.38 15.55
C ARG A 85 -6.69 0.12 14.79
N VAL A 86 -6.69 -1.03 15.46
CA VAL A 86 -6.35 -2.33 14.84
C VAL A 86 -7.35 -2.69 13.75
N GLU A 87 -8.64 -2.56 14.02
CA GLU A 87 -9.72 -2.82 13.05
C GLU A 87 -9.59 -1.91 11.82
N GLY A 88 -9.41 -0.59 12.02
CA GLY A 88 -9.28 0.40 10.96
C GLY A 88 -8.01 0.23 10.11
N ALA A 89 -6.86 0.02 10.74
CA ALA A 89 -5.60 -0.21 10.05
C ALA A 89 -5.65 -1.50 9.22
N THR A 90 -6.20 -2.59 9.77
CA THR A 90 -6.37 -3.85 9.03
C THR A 90 -7.33 -3.66 7.86
N ALA A 91 -8.47 -3.00 8.06
CA ALA A 91 -9.42 -2.71 7.00
C ALA A 91 -8.82 -1.88 5.86
N ALA A 92 -7.90 -0.94 6.18
CA ALA A 92 -7.20 -0.14 5.17
C ALA A 92 -6.35 -1.00 4.23
N TYR A 93 -5.63 -2.01 4.73
CA TYR A 93 -4.88 -2.97 3.91
C TYR A 93 -5.80 -3.80 3.01
N PHE A 94 -6.90 -4.33 3.54
CA PHE A 94 -7.86 -5.11 2.76
C PHE A 94 -8.59 -4.27 1.71
N ALA A 95 -8.92 -3.02 2.01
CA ALA A 95 -9.50 -2.10 1.05
C ALA A 95 -8.55 -1.75 -0.10
N PHE A 96 -7.23 -1.75 0.16
CA PHE A 96 -6.22 -1.50 -0.87
C PHE A 96 -6.14 -2.61 -1.93
N VAL A 97 -6.61 -3.83 -1.63
CA VAL A 97 -6.66 -4.94 -2.61
C VAL A 97 -7.53 -4.60 -3.82
N ASP A 98 -8.59 -3.81 -3.63
CA ASP A 98 -9.48 -3.39 -4.72
C ASP A 98 -8.85 -2.30 -5.61
N ASP A 99 -7.75 -1.69 -5.19
CA ASP A 99 -7.02 -0.72 -5.99
C ASP A 99 -6.14 -1.47 -7.03
N PRO A 100 -6.23 -1.14 -8.32
CA PRO A 100 -5.38 -1.76 -9.34
C PRO A 100 -3.89 -1.65 -9.03
N ARG A 101 -3.47 -0.61 -8.27
CA ARG A 101 -2.09 -0.41 -7.84
C ARG A 101 -1.61 -1.42 -6.80
N PHE A 102 -2.53 -2.16 -6.15
CA PHE A 102 -2.17 -3.24 -5.23
C PHE A 102 -1.21 -4.24 -5.89
N ARG A 103 -1.47 -4.60 -7.15
CA ARG A 103 -0.61 -5.52 -7.89
C ARG A 103 0.78 -4.96 -8.15
N LEU A 104 0.92 -3.63 -8.36
CA LEU A 104 2.23 -2.98 -8.54
C LEU A 104 3.08 -3.06 -7.27
N VAL A 105 2.44 -2.97 -6.09
CA VAL A 105 3.11 -2.97 -4.79
C VAL A 105 3.39 -4.39 -4.28
N PHE A 106 2.46 -5.31 -4.49
CA PHE A 106 2.48 -6.66 -3.89
C PHE A 106 2.67 -7.80 -4.89
N SER A 107 2.98 -7.51 -6.18
CA SER A 107 3.31 -8.57 -7.13
C SER A 107 4.52 -9.37 -6.66
N ALA A 108 4.51 -10.68 -6.93
CA ALA A 108 5.53 -11.62 -6.45
C ALA A 108 6.93 -11.43 -7.08
N GLU A 109 7.04 -10.58 -8.09
CA GLU A 109 8.30 -10.25 -8.77
C GLU A 109 8.57 -8.74 -8.69
N PRO A 110 9.11 -8.21 -7.59
CA PRO A 110 9.78 -6.92 -7.64
C PRO A 110 11.11 -7.13 -8.37
N SER A 111 11.06 -7.00 -9.69
CA SER A 111 12.24 -7.14 -10.55
C SER A 111 13.15 -5.91 -10.55
N ASP A 112 12.91 -4.96 -9.66
CA ASP A 112 13.64 -3.71 -9.55
C ASP A 112 13.93 -3.40 -8.08
N ASP A 113 15.21 -3.29 -7.72
CA ASP A 113 15.68 -2.99 -6.36
C ASP A 113 15.08 -1.68 -5.81
N ASP A 114 14.81 -0.69 -6.67
CA ASP A 114 14.22 0.58 -6.24
C ASP A 114 12.74 0.43 -5.89
N VAL A 115 11.98 -0.40 -6.60
CA VAL A 115 10.59 -0.72 -6.24
C VAL A 115 10.56 -1.39 -4.87
N HIS A 116 11.44 -2.37 -4.67
CA HIS A 116 11.57 -3.04 -3.38
C HIS A 116 11.95 -2.08 -2.26
N HIS A 117 12.86 -1.15 -2.53
CA HIS A 117 13.27 -0.11 -1.58
C HIS A 117 12.12 0.82 -1.20
N GLU A 118 11.34 1.33 -2.18
CA GLU A 118 10.20 2.21 -1.92
C GLU A 118 9.11 1.53 -1.07
N VAL A 119 8.77 0.29 -1.41
CA VAL A 119 7.78 -0.50 -0.65
C VAL A 119 8.28 -0.77 0.77
N SER A 120 9.55 -1.17 0.91
CA SER A 120 10.16 -1.44 2.22
C SER A 120 10.23 -0.18 3.09
N ALA A 121 10.57 0.97 2.51
CA ALA A 121 10.61 2.25 3.23
C ALA A 121 9.21 2.66 3.74
N ALA A 122 8.16 2.49 2.94
CA ALA A 122 6.79 2.76 3.36
C ALA A 122 6.35 1.81 4.49
N HIS A 123 6.64 0.51 4.36
CA HIS A 123 6.38 -0.46 5.41
C HIS A 123 7.11 -0.13 6.71
N HIS A 124 8.34 0.37 6.62
CA HIS A 124 9.10 0.79 7.80
C HIS A 124 8.42 1.97 8.50
N ARG A 125 8.00 3.02 7.78
CA ARG A 125 7.30 4.17 8.36
C ARG A 125 6.00 3.79 9.06
N VAL A 126 5.20 2.91 8.46
CA VAL A 126 3.97 2.39 9.10
C VAL A 126 4.31 1.59 10.35
N THR A 127 5.33 0.72 10.28
CA THR A 127 5.77 -0.08 11.43
C THR A 127 6.23 0.79 12.60
N GLU A 128 7.01 1.84 12.33
CA GLU A 128 7.45 2.82 13.34
C GLU A 128 6.26 3.51 14.01
N ALA A 129 5.29 4.02 13.23
CA ALA A 129 4.12 4.71 13.77
C ALA A 129 3.25 3.78 14.65
N VAL A 130 3.09 2.51 14.28
CA VAL A 130 2.38 1.53 15.11
C VAL A 130 3.16 1.17 16.34
N ALA A 131 4.50 1.04 16.25
CA ALA A 131 5.36 0.74 17.38
C ALA A 131 5.37 1.85 18.44
N ASP A 132 5.30 3.13 18.04
CA ASP A 132 5.17 4.25 18.96
C ASP A 132 3.90 4.09 19.84
N LEU A 133 2.75 3.81 19.19
CA LEU A 133 1.49 3.59 19.91
C LEU A 133 1.56 2.37 20.85
N ILE A 134 2.14 1.25 20.40
CA ILE A 134 2.28 0.04 21.23
C ILE A 134 3.20 0.32 22.43
N SER A 135 4.30 1.04 22.23
CA SER A 135 5.24 1.37 23.30
C SER A 135 4.60 2.23 24.37
N GLU A 136 3.78 3.22 23.97
CA GLU A 136 3.06 4.10 24.89
C GLU A 136 1.97 3.35 25.66
N ASP A 137 1.17 2.53 24.98
CA ASP A 137 -0.04 1.92 25.57
C ASP A 137 0.25 0.63 26.36
N ALA A 138 1.29 -0.13 25.99
CA ALA A 138 1.61 -1.43 26.61
C ALA A 138 2.85 -1.39 27.52
N GLU A 139 3.47 -0.21 27.71
CA GLU A 139 4.71 -0.04 28.49
C GLU A 139 5.83 -1.00 28.05
N LEU A 140 5.91 -1.28 26.74
CA LEU A 140 6.91 -2.17 26.18
C LEU A 140 8.16 -1.37 25.74
N ASP A 141 9.32 -2.03 25.83
CA ASP A 141 10.53 -1.48 25.25
C ASP A 141 10.41 -1.35 23.71
N ARG A 142 11.21 -0.44 23.15
CA ARG A 142 11.15 -0.11 21.72
C ARG A 142 11.34 -1.32 20.79
N ALA A 143 12.22 -2.25 21.16
CA ALA A 143 12.51 -3.42 20.33
C ALA A 143 11.31 -4.38 20.27
N SER A 144 10.68 -4.61 21.42
CA SER A 144 9.46 -5.42 21.55
C SER A 144 8.28 -4.79 20.80
N ALA A 145 8.10 -3.46 20.93
CA ALA A 145 7.06 -2.73 20.20
C ALA A 145 7.24 -2.79 18.68
N LEU A 146 8.46 -2.61 18.17
CA LEU A 146 8.78 -2.75 16.75
C LEU A 146 8.52 -4.16 16.22
N PHE A 147 8.87 -5.18 17.00
CA PHE A 147 8.59 -6.57 16.60
C PHE A 147 7.08 -6.82 16.48
N LEU A 148 6.30 -6.40 17.46
CA LEU A 148 4.84 -6.55 17.44
C LEU A 148 4.21 -5.76 16.27
N ALA A 149 4.64 -4.53 16.04
CA ALA A 149 4.18 -3.71 14.93
C ALA A 149 4.47 -4.36 13.57
N ALA A 150 5.69 -4.92 13.40
CA ALA A 150 6.06 -5.65 12.19
C ALA A 150 5.21 -6.92 11.99
N ALA A 151 4.93 -7.66 13.07
CA ALA A 151 4.09 -8.86 13.03
C ALA A 151 2.63 -8.51 12.65
N LEU A 152 2.07 -7.44 13.23
CA LEU A 152 0.72 -6.96 12.89
C LEU A 152 0.62 -6.51 11.43
N ARG A 153 1.62 -5.76 10.95
CA ARG A 153 1.69 -5.37 9.54
C ARG A 153 1.75 -6.60 8.64
N GLY A 154 2.60 -7.58 8.97
CA GLY A 154 2.69 -8.85 8.22
C GLY A 154 1.36 -9.56 8.14
N LEU A 155 0.64 -9.69 9.27
CA LEU A 155 -0.70 -10.27 9.32
C LEU A 155 -1.67 -9.53 8.38
N ALA A 156 -1.69 -8.20 8.40
CA ALA A 156 -2.57 -7.41 7.56
C ALA A 156 -2.20 -7.53 6.06
N THR A 157 -0.90 -7.39 5.73
CA THR A 157 -0.43 -7.42 4.33
C THR A 157 -0.53 -8.81 3.70
N ASP A 158 -0.06 -9.85 4.41
CA ASP A 158 -0.09 -11.21 3.90
C ASP A 158 -1.51 -11.78 3.91
N GLY A 159 -2.32 -11.42 4.91
CA GLY A 159 -3.74 -11.74 4.94
C GLY A 159 -4.50 -11.14 3.76
N ALA A 160 -4.30 -9.85 3.46
CA ALA A 160 -4.91 -9.19 2.33
C ALA A 160 -4.45 -9.79 0.98
N ARG A 161 -3.15 -10.08 0.85
CA ARG A 161 -2.59 -10.73 -0.34
C ARG A 161 -3.14 -12.13 -0.55
N TRP A 162 -3.22 -12.95 0.50
CA TRP A 162 -3.80 -14.28 0.43
C TRP A 162 -5.27 -14.22 0.02
N TRP A 163 -6.05 -13.35 0.67
CA TRP A 163 -7.46 -13.15 0.36
C TRP A 163 -7.65 -12.71 -1.09
N SER A 164 -6.80 -11.82 -1.62
CA SER A 164 -6.89 -11.34 -3.00
C SER A 164 -6.78 -12.44 -4.07
N ALA A 165 -6.23 -13.59 -3.69
CA ALA A 165 -6.09 -14.75 -4.58
C ALA A 165 -7.21 -15.79 -4.43
N HIS A 166 -8.00 -15.74 -3.34
CA HIS A 166 -8.93 -16.81 -2.99
C HIS A 166 -10.39 -16.37 -2.96
N TYR A 167 -10.70 -15.17 -2.48
CA TYR A 167 -12.06 -14.56 -2.44
C TYR A 167 -13.18 -15.45 -1.85
N ASP A 168 -12.85 -16.46 -1.00
CA ASP A 168 -13.82 -17.41 -0.46
C ASP A 168 -14.76 -16.79 0.59
N VAL A 169 -14.37 -15.65 1.15
CA VAL A 169 -15.15 -14.86 2.11
C VAL A 169 -15.17 -13.40 1.67
N SER A 170 -16.14 -12.61 2.15
CA SER A 170 -16.18 -11.19 1.82
C SER A 170 -14.95 -10.45 2.37
N ARG A 171 -14.58 -9.33 1.73
CA ARG A 171 -13.47 -8.49 2.19
C ARG A 171 -13.62 -8.08 3.65
N ASP A 172 -14.81 -7.61 4.02
CA ASP A 172 -15.07 -7.12 5.37
C ASP A 172 -15.02 -8.26 6.40
N GLN A 173 -15.44 -9.47 6.02
CA GLN A 173 -15.31 -10.66 6.85
C GLN A 173 -13.83 -11.05 7.02
N ALA A 174 -13.03 -11.06 5.95
CA ALA A 174 -11.61 -11.37 6.01
C ALA A 174 -10.84 -10.35 6.85
N ALA A 175 -11.07 -9.05 6.63
CA ALA A 175 -10.49 -7.96 7.41
C ALA A 175 -10.87 -8.08 8.90
N GLY A 176 -12.16 -8.37 9.20
CA GLY A 176 -12.64 -8.55 10.56
C GLY A 176 -11.99 -9.73 11.28
N LEU A 177 -11.82 -10.87 10.58
CA LEU A 177 -11.12 -12.04 11.15
C LEU A 177 -9.65 -11.74 11.44
N ALA A 178 -8.97 -11.06 10.52
CA ALA A 178 -7.57 -10.66 10.72
C ALA A 178 -7.43 -9.66 11.88
N ALA A 179 -8.29 -8.65 11.96
CA ALA A 179 -8.31 -7.68 13.05
C ALA A 179 -8.63 -8.35 14.41
N GLN A 180 -9.59 -9.29 14.43
CA GLN A 180 -9.93 -10.03 15.65
C GLN A 180 -8.75 -10.89 16.14
N LEU A 181 -8.03 -11.55 15.22
CA LEU A 181 -6.84 -12.32 15.55
C LEU A 181 -5.74 -11.39 16.12
N ALA A 182 -5.48 -10.27 15.46
CA ALA A 182 -4.53 -9.25 15.91
C ALA A 182 -4.86 -8.73 17.31
N TRP A 183 -6.12 -8.34 17.53
CA TRP A 183 -6.57 -7.76 18.80
C TRP A 183 -6.53 -8.76 19.97
N ARG A 184 -6.97 -9.99 19.76
CA ARG A 184 -6.94 -11.01 20.81
C ARG A 184 -5.52 -11.36 21.24
N GLY A 185 -4.58 -11.35 20.30
CA GLY A 185 -3.17 -11.52 20.60
C GLY A 185 -2.60 -10.36 21.41
N LEU A 186 -2.86 -9.10 21.00
CA LEU A 186 -2.41 -7.89 21.70
C LEU A 186 -3.04 -7.69 23.07
N GLY A 187 -4.31 -8.03 23.26
CA GLY A 187 -4.99 -7.90 24.55
C GLY A 187 -4.35 -8.67 25.71
N SER A 188 -3.39 -9.57 25.42
CA SER A 188 -2.62 -10.30 26.42
C SER A 188 -1.33 -9.59 26.86
N PHE A 189 -0.95 -8.48 26.20
CA PHE A 189 0.30 -7.73 26.46
C PHE A 189 0.10 -6.43 27.26
N GLY A 190 -1.13 -6.11 27.66
CA GLY A 190 -1.40 -4.98 28.55
C GLY A 190 -0.94 -5.22 29.98
N PRO A 191 -0.85 -4.17 30.83
CA PRO A 191 -0.58 -4.34 32.26
C PRO A 191 -1.59 -5.32 32.86
N ARG A 192 -1.10 -6.31 33.61
CA ARG A 192 -1.99 -7.27 34.28
C ARG A 192 -2.84 -6.49 35.29
N PRO A 193 -4.19 -6.60 35.25
CA PRO A 193 -5.00 -6.04 36.32
C PRO A 193 -4.51 -6.66 37.64
N GLU A 194 -4.24 -5.77 38.61
CA GLU A 194 -3.88 -6.15 40.01
C GLU A 194 -4.98 -6.97 40.69
#